data_458bc6717a49dcdcc38c028a50092956
#
_entry.id   458bc6717a49dcdcc38c028a50092956
#
_cell.length_a   1.000
_cell.length_b   1.000
_cell.length_c   1.000
_cell.angle_alpha   90.00
_cell.angle_beta   90.00
_cell.angle_gamma   90.00
#
_symmetry.space_group_name_H-M   'P 1'
#
loop_
_entity.id
_entity.type
_entity.pdbx_description
1 polymer ?
#
loop_
_entity_poly.entity_id
_entity_poly.type
_entity_poly.pdbx_seq_one_letter_code
_entity_poly.pdbx_strand_id
1 'polypeptide(L)'
;MIALPPKALELICAELQKQYERWQPRARYRNCSDPTPEDVKKLCVSLRKNAKEERVLFHYNGHGVPKPTVNGEIWVFNKEFTQYIPLSLYEVQTWMGTPSFYVWDCSNAGIIIQNFLQFEEDRENEVNNK
;
A
#
# COMPACT_ATOMS: atom_id res chain seq x y z
N MET A 1 -6.47 2.09 -1.49
CA MET A 1 -6.57 1.06 -0.46
C MET A 1 -6.40 -0.31 -1.06
N ILE A 2 -5.62 -1.16 -0.46
CA ILE A 2 -5.26 -2.43 -1.05
C ILE A 2 -5.37 -3.56 -0.07
N ALA A 3 -5.88 -4.68 -0.55
CA ALA A 3 -5.87 -5.85 0.22
C ALA A 3 -6.09 -7.08 -0.51
N LEU A 4 -5.85 -8.12 -0.62
CA LEU A 4 -6.02 -9.31 0.14
C LEU A 4 -6.46 -10.51 -0.69
N PRO A 5 -6.07 -11.71 -0.36
CA PRO A 5 -6.46 -12.94 -1.06
C PRO A 5 -7.92 -13.35 -0.80
N PRO A 6 -8.43 -14.39 -1.46
CA PRO A 6 -9.70 -14.37 -2.22
C PRO A 6 -11.00 -14.31 -1.40
N LYS A 7 -12.09 -14.26 -2.03
CA LYS A 7 -13.54 -14.16 -1.64
C LYS A 7 -13.92 -13.65 -0.23
N ALA A 8 -13.38 -14.22 0.86
CA ALA A 8 -13.61 -13.73 2.22
C ALA A 8 -13.07 -12.32 2.41
N LEU A 9 -12.13 -11.95 1.61
CA LEU A 9 -11.39 -10.71 1.71
C LEU A 9 -12.01 -9.58 0.94
N GLU A 10 -12.82 -9.85 -0.06
CA GLU A 10 -13.68 -8.84 -0.68
C GLU A 10 -14.66 -8.29 0.37
N LEU A 11 -15.20 -9.18 1.21
CA LEU A 11 -16.06 -8.76 2.32
C LEU A 11 -15.28 -7.93 3.35
N ILE A 12 -14.06 -8.32 3.68
CA ILE A 12 -13.21 -7.58 4.61
C ILE A 12 -12.86 -6.21 4.03
N CYS A 13 -12.53 -6.13 2.75
CA CYS A 13 -12.27 -4.86 2.07
C CYS A 13 -13.50 -3.95 2.10
N ALA A 14 -14.67 -4.49 1.82
CA ALA A 14 -15.91 -3.74 1.85
C ALA A 14 -16.24 -3.20 3.24
N GLU A 15 -16.06 -4.03 4.27
CA GLU A 15 -16.27 -3.61 5.64
C GLU A 15 -15.27 -2.56 6.09
N LEU A 16 -14.02 -2.72 5.71
CA LEU A 16 -12.97 -1.74 6.00
C LEU A 16 -13.29 -0.40 5.35
N GLN A 17 -13.71 -0.41 4.09
CA GLN A 17 -14.12 0.81 3.39
C GLN A 17 -15.29 1.48 4.11
N LYS A 18 -16.29 0.73 4.55
CA LYS A 18 -17.42 1.27 5.31
C LYS A 18 -16.97 1.96 6.60
N GLN A 19 -15.98 1.39 7.29
CA GLN A 19 -15.44 2.01 8.49
C GLN A 19 -14.77 3.35 8.18
N TYR A 20 -14.00 3.43 7.11
CA TYR A 20 -13.39 4.68 6.67
C TYR A 20 -14.44 5.69 6.22
N GLU A 21 -15.45 5.27 5.47
CA GLU A 21 -16.54 6.14 4.99
C GLU A 21 -17.31 6.78 6.13
N ARG A 22 -17.42 6.08 7.26
CA ARG A 22 -18.08 6.60 8.46
C ARG A 22 -17.38 7.86 8.98
N TRP A 23 -16.04 7.93 8.85
CA TRP A 23 -15.24 9.05 9.33
C TRP A 23 -14.92 10.07 8.25
N GLN A 24 -14.85 9.63 6.99
CA GLN A 24 -14.52 10.46 5.84
C GLN A 24 -15.47 10.15 4.67
N PRO A 25 -16.76 10.54 4.77
CA PRO A 25 -17.75 10.14 3.77
C PRO A 25 -17.54 10.77 2.39
N ARG A 26 -16.75 11.83 2.28
CA ARG A 26 -16.51 12.52 1.01
C ARG A 26 -15.22 12.10 0.33
N ALA A 27 -14.42 11.28 0.96
CA ALA A 27 -13.19 10.79 0.37
C ALA A 27 -13.49 9.77 -0.73
N ARG A 28 -12.58 9.66 -1.68
CA ARG A 28 -12.65 8.64 -2.73
C ARG A 28 -11.92 7.39 -2.27
N TYR A 29 -12.59 6.25 -2.41
CA TYR A 29 -12.04 4.97 -1.98
C TYR A 29 -11.82 4.07 -3.18
N ARG A 30 -10.68 3.37 -3.17
CA ARG A 30 -10.33 2.35 -4.14
C ARG A 30 -9.90 1.10 -3.41
N ASN A 31 -10.50 -0.02 -3.75
CA ASN A 31 -10.17 -1.33 -3.20
C ASN A 31 -9.55 -2.20 -4.27
N CYS A 32 -8.57 -3.00 -3.87
CA CYS A 32 -8.01 -4.01 -4.74
C CYS A 32 -7.75 -5.28 -3.92
N SER A 33 -8.42 -6.36 -4.29
CA SER A 33 -8.19 -7.68 -3.73
C SER A 33 -7.15 -8.38 -4.59
N ASP A 34 -6.20 -9.05 -3.96
CA ASP A 34 -5.18 -9.83 -4.65
C ASP A 34 -4.45 -9.05 -5.75
N PRO A 35 -3.87 -7.88 -5.43
CA PRO A 35 -3.26 -7.05 -6.45
C PRO A 35 -1.96 -7.64 -6.98
N THR A 36 -1.69 -7.36 -8.27
CA THR A 36 -0.37 -7.52 -8.87
C THR A 36 0.43 -6.22 -8.66
N PRO A 37 1.77 -6.22 -8.88
CA PRO A 37 2.54 -4.98 -8.81
C PRO A 37 2.01 -3.89 -9.74
N GLU A 38 1.56 -4.26 -10.93
CA GLU A 38 0.99 -3.33 -11.90
C GLU A 38 -0.32 -2.72 -11.38
N ASP A 39 -1.16 -3.54 -10.72
CA ASP A 39 -2.41 -3.06 -10.13
C ASP A 39 -2.13 -2.03 -9.03
N VAL A 40 -1.16 -2.31 -8.17
CA VAL A 40 -0.77 -1.39 -7.09
C VAL A 40 -0.25 -0.09 -7.68
N LYS A 41 0.61 -0.18 -8.68
CA LYS A 41 1.18 0.99 -9.36
C LYS A 41 0.09 1.87 -9.97
N LYS A 42 -0.79 1.28 -10.76
CA LYS A 42 -1.89 2.01 -11.41
C LYS A 42 -2.77 2.70 -10.39
N LEU A 43 -3.11 1.97 -9.33
CA LEU A 43 -3.97 2.49 -8.27
C LEU A 43 -3.33 3.68 -7.57
N CYS A 44 -2.09 3.53 -7.13
CA CYS A 44 -1.37 4.57 -6.41
C CYS A 44 -1.11 5.81 -7.26
N VAL A 45 -0.66 5.62 -8.49
CA VAL A 45 -0.39 6.72 -9.43
C VAL A 45 -1.68 7.47 -9.76
N SER A 46 -2.77 6.76 -9.99
CA SER A 46 -4.07 7.37 -10.27
C SER A 46 -4.59 8.18 -9.09
N LEU A 47 -4.50 7.63 -7.88
CA LEU A 47 -4.91 8.33 -6.65
C LEU A 47 -4.09 9.60 -6.42
N ARG A 48 -2.77 9.52 -6.60
CA ARG A 48 -1.91 10.71 -6.44
C ARG A 48 -2.22 11.77 -7.49
N LYS A 49 -2.42 11.38 -8.71
CA LYS A 49 -2.76 12.31 -9.80
C LYS A 49 -4.07 13.04 -9.51
N ASN A 50 -5.08 12.31 -9.03
CA ASN A 50 -6.39 12.90 -8.73
C ASN A 50 -6.39 13.74 -7.46
N ALA A 51 -5.59 13.36 -6.47
CA ALA A 51 -5.49 14.07 -5.19
C ALA A 51 -4.67 15.35 -5.31
N LYS A 52 -3.81 15.46 -6.31
CA LYS A 52 -2.88 16.60 -6.49
C LYS A 52 -2.03 16.80 -5.23
N GLU A 53 -2.29 17.82 -4.44
CA GLU A 53 -1.56 18.12 -3.21
C GLU A 53 -2.27 17.64 -1.94
N GLU A 54 -3.42 17.00 -2.08
CA GLU A 54 -4.16 16.47 -0.94
C GLU A 54 -3.55 15.16 -0.46
N ARG A 55 -3.89 14.78 0.78
CA ARG A 55 -3.38 13.56 1.39
C ARG A 55 -4.02 12.33 0.80
N VAL A 56 -3.20 11.31 0.58
CA VAL A 56 -3.65 9.98 0.13
C VAL A 56 -3.32 8.97 1.22
N LEU A 57 -4.26 8.10 1.53
CA LEU A 57 -4.09 7.03 2.51
C LEU A 57 -3.94 5.69 1.80
N PHE A 58 -2.88 4.97 2.12
CA PHE A 58 -2.63 3.62 1.67
C PHE A 58 -2.81 2.67 2.84
N HIS A 59 -3.79 1.78 2.75
CA HIS A 59 -4.03 0.77 3.77
C HIS A 59 -3.74 -0.61 3.18
N TYR A 60 -2.73 -1.27 3.74
CA TYR A 60 -2.37 -2.63 3.37
C TYR A 60 -2.86 -3.59 4.45
N ASN A 61 -3.73 -4.51 4.08
CA ASN A 61 -4.13 -5.59 4.95
C ASN A 61 -3.45 -6.87 4.49
N GLY A 62 -2.45 -7.31 5.23
CA GLY A 62 -1.62 -8.47 4.90
C GLY A 62 -1.96 -9.73 5.68
N HIS A 63 -3.13 -9.80 6.27
CA HIS A 63 -3.58 -11.02 6.95
C HIS A 63 -3.83 -12.13 5.93
N GLY A 64 -3.25 -13.31 6.16
CA GLY A 64 -3.36 -14.43 5.24
C GLY A 64 -2.32 -14.47 4.14
N VAL A 65 -1.44 -13.47 4.05
CA VAL A 65 -0.28 -13.49 3.15
C VAL A 65 1.00 -13.61 3.98
N PRO A 66 2.14 -13.98 3.35
CA PRO A 66 3.41 -14.03 4.06
C PRO A 66 3.77 -12.68 4.71
N LYS A 67 4.46 -12.73 5.83
CA LYS A 67 4.89 -11.52 6.53
C LYS A 67 5.91 -10.74 5.70
N PRO A 68 5.99 -9.41 5.87
CA PRO A 68 6.96 -8.57 5.18
C PRO A 68 8.39 -9.04 5.39
N THR A 69 9.24 -8.77 4.39
CA THR A 69 10.65 -9.16 4.43
C THR A 69 11.48 -8.12 5.17
N VAL A 70 12.67 -8.54 5.61
CA VAL A 70 13.63 -7.63 6.26
C VAL A 70 14.15 -6.55 5.29
N ASN A 71 13.99 -6.76 3.99
CA ASN A 71 14.40 -5.81 2.96
C ASN A 71 13.34 -4.75 2.64
N GLY A 72 12.23 -4.73 3.37
CA GLY A 72 11.17 -3.77 3.15
C GLY A 72 10.28 -4.11 1.98
N GLU A 73 9.93 -5.37 1.85
CA GLU A 73 9.05 -5.85 0.79
C GLU A 73 7.76 -6.41 1.38
N ILE A 74 6.65 -6.10 0.74
CA ILE A 74 5.36 -6.73 0.99
C ILE A 74 5.05 -7.73 -0.12
N TRP A 75 4.08 -8.61 0.10
CA TRP A 75 3.76 -9.66 -0.86
C TRP A 75 2.51 -9.32 -1.64
N VAL A 76 2.59 -9.45 -2.95
CA VAL A 76 1.48 -9.29 -3.89
C VAL A 76 1.48 -10.47 -4.85
N PHE A 77 0.50 -10.55 -5.74
CA PHE A 77 0.41 -11.66 -6.69
C PHE A 77 1.18 -11.38 -7.97
N ASN A 78 1.65 -12.47 -8.61
CA ASN A 78 2.14 -12.41 -9.99
C ASN A 78 0.94 -12.29 -10.96
N LYS A 79 1.21 -12.06 -12.24
CA LYS A 79 0.17 -11.85 -13.26
C LYS A 79 -0.82 -13.01 -13.35
N GLU A 80 -0.36 -14.23 -13.14
CA GLU A 80 -1.18 -15.43 -13.25
C GLU A 80 -1.94 -15.75 -11.97
N PHE A 81 -1.72 -15.00 -10.91
CA PHE A 81 -2.32 -15.21 -9.58
C PHE A 81 -2.02 -16.61 -9.02
N THR A 82 -0.83 -17.12 -9.32
CA THR A 82 -0.41 -18.46 -8.90
C THR A 82 0.53 -18.44 -7.69
N GLN A 83 1.21 -17.33 -7.45
CA GLN A 83 2.15 -17.24 -6.34
C GLN A 83 2.33 -15.78 -5.89
N TYR A 84 2.77 -15.63 -4.65
CA TYR A 84 3.15 -14.33 -4.11
C TYR A 84 4.55 -13.95 -4.62
N ILE A 85 4.69 -12.67 -4.95
CA ILE A 85 5.98 -12.08 -5.30
C ILE A 85 6.21 -10.82 -4.45
N PRO A 86 7.46 -10.46 -4.18
CA PRO A 86 7.75 -9.29 -3.34
C PRO A 86 7.56 -7.98 -4.10
N LEU A 87 7.07 -6.98 -3.39
CA LEU A 87 6.96 -5.62 -3.88
C LEU A 87 7.66 -4.68 -2.90
N SER A 88 8.66 -3.94 -3.36
CA SER A 88 9.41 -3.03 -2.51
C SER A 88 8.56 -1.85 -2.08
N LEU A 89 8.61 -1.53 -0.78
CA LEU A 89 7.95 -0.35 -0.23
C LEU A 89 8.55 0.94 -0.77
N TYR A 90 9.80 0.91 -1.20
CA TYR A 90 10.42 2.06 -1.86
C TYR A 90 9.66 2.46 -3.12
N GLU A 91 9.25 1.47 -3.93
CA GLU A 91 8.44 1.71 -5.12
C GLU A 91 7.05 2.25 -4.76
N VAL A 92 6.41 1.66 -3.74
CA VAL A 92 5.09 2.12 -3.28
C VAL A 92 5.16 3.58 -2.85
N GLN A 93 6.18 3.97 -2.11
CA GLN A 93 6.40 5.38 -1.72
C GLN A 93 6.53 6.28 -2.95
N THR A 94 7.25 5.81 -3.96
CA THR A 94 7.43 6.57 -5.22
C THR A 94 6.09 6.81 -5.91
N TRP A 95 5.26 5.78 -6.00
CA TRP A 95 3.97 5.86 -6.67
C TRP A 95 2.95 6.69 -5.89
N MET A 96 2.98 6.62 -4.57
CA MET A 96 2.07 7.35 -3.70
C MET A 96 2.39 8.84 -3.64
N GLY A 97 3.66 9.21 -3.75
CA GLY A 97 4.09 10.59 -3.58
C GLY A 97 3.79 11.14 -2.20
N THR A 98 3.76 12.47 -2.07
CA THR A 98 3.51 13.15 -0.80
C THR A 98 2.46 14.25 -1.01
N PRO A 99 1.68 14.59 0.02
CA PRO A 99 1.61 13.97 1.34
C PRO A 99 0.80 12.67 1.33
N SER A 100 1.24 11.70 2.10
CA SER A 100 0.59 10.39 2.17
C SER A 100 0.66 9.79 3.57
N PHE A 101 -0.31 8.93 3.88
CA PHE A 101 -0.36 8.15 5.10
C PHE A 101 -0.40 6.68 4.76
N TYR A 102 0.15 5.85 5.64
CA TYR A 102 0.20 4.42 5.46
C TYR A 102 -0.30 3.70 6.71
N VAL A 103 -1.13 2.69 6.50
CA VAL A 103 -1.58 1.79 7.56
C VAL A 103 -1.15 0.38 7.19
N TRP A 104 -0.40 -0.25 8.06
CA TRP A 104 0.16 -1.59 7.85
C TRP A 104 -0.53 -2.57 8.79
N ASP A 105 -1.59 -3.17 8.32
CA ASP A 105 -2.38 -4.14 9.07
C ASP A 105 -1.90 -5.55 8.71
N CYS A 106 -0.79 -5.97 9.31
CA CYS A 106 -0.15 -7.24 9.02
C CYS A 106 0.83 -7.65 10.13
N SER A 107 1.25 -8.91 10.10
CA SER A 107 2.29 -9.40 11.00
C SER A 107 3.62 -8.68 10.72
N ASN A 108 4.42 -8.46 11.76
CA ASN A 108 5.74 -7.81 11.66
C ASN A 108 5.71 -6.41 11.06
N ALA A 109 4.66 -5.64 11.32
CA ALA A 109 4.55 -4.27 10.86
C ALA A 109 5.72 -3.37 11.31
N GLY A 110 6.36 -3.70 12.45
CA GLY A 110 7.54 -2.99 12.93
C GLY A 110 8.71 -3.01 11.94
N ILE A 111 8.90 -4.11 11.23
CA ILE A 111 9.94 -4.21 10.20
C ILE A 111 9.62 -3.26 9.05
N ILE A 112 8.36 -3.18 8.65
CA ILE A 112 7.91 -2.24 7.61
C ILE A 112 8.25 -0.81 8.01
N ILE A 113 7.93 -0.43 9.24
CA ILE A 113 8.16 0.94 9.73
C ILE A 113 9.65 1.29 9.68
N GLN A 114 10.53 0.39 10.10
CA GLN A 114 11.97 0.61 10.05
C GLN A 114 12.45 0.85 8.62
N ASN A 115 12.05 0.00 7.69
CA ASN A 115 12.44 0.14 6.28
C ASN A 115 11.82 1.38 5.65
N PHE A 116 10.59 1.69 5.99
CA PHE A 116 9.89 2.86 5.48
C PHE A 116 10.63 4.16 5.86
N LEU A 117 11.01 4.28 7.10
CA LEU A 117 11.77 5.45 7.58
C LEU A 117 13.14 5.55 6.92
N GLN A 118 13.81 4.41 6.75
CA GLN A 118 15.11 4.37 6.07
C GLN A 118 14.97 4.81 4.61
N PHE A 119 13.94 4.37 3.92
CA PHE A 119 13.70 4.77 2.53
C PHE A 119 13.38 6.27 2.40
N GLU A 120 12.66 6.83 3.36
CA GLU A 120 12.40 8.27 3.38
C GLU A 120 13.69 9.06 3.57
N GLU A 121 14.54 8.62 4.49
CA GLU A 121 15.84 9.23 4.71
C GLU A 121 16.71 9.15 3.46
N ASP A 122 16.74 8.02 2.79
CA ASP A 122 17.47 7.83 1.54
C ASP A 122 17.00 8.81 0.47
N ARG A 123 15.69 9.03 0.35
CA ARG A 123 15.11 9.99 -0.60
C ARG A 123 15.51 11.42 -0.28
N GLU A 124 15.47 11.80 0.99
CA GLU A 124 15.90 13.14 1.42
C GLU A 124 17.36 13.38 1.10
N ASN A 125 18.21 12.38 1.33
CA ASN A 125 19.62 12.45 0.99
C ASN A 125 19.86 12.58 -0.51
N GLU A 126 19.09 11.88 -1.33
CA GLU A 126 19.16 12.02 -2.79
C GLU A 126 18.80 13.43 -3.24
N VAL A 127 17.76 14.01 -2.68
CA VAL A 127 17.34 15.37 -2.99
C VAL A 127 18.39 16.40 -2.55
N ASN A 128 18.95 16.24 -1.35
CA ASN A 128 19.94 17.18 -0.80
C ASN A 128 21.29 17.11 -1.51
N ASN A 129 21.60 15.98 -2.16
CA ASN A 129 22.85 15.80 -2.90
C ASN A 129 22.79 16.21 -4.37
N LYS A 130 21.62 16.68 -4.80
CA LYS A 130 21.43 17.24 -6.12
C LYS A 130 21.54 18.76 -6.04
#